data_d7f4f8907c99852db6bac590c2b3caae
#
_entry.id   d7f4f8907c99852db6bac590c2b3caae
#
_cell.length_a   1.000
_cell.length_b   1.000
_cell.length_c   1.000
_cell.angle_alpha   90.00
_cell.angle_beta   90.00
_cell.angle_gamma   90.00
#
_symmetry.space_group_name_H-M   'P 1'
#
loop_
_entity.id
_entity.type
_entity.pdbx_description
1 polymer ?
#
loop_
_entity_poly.entity_id
_entity_poly.type
_entity_poly.pdbx_seq_one_letter_code
_entity_poly.pdbx_strand_id
1 'polypeptide(L)'
;MADESPSVRQRKPVQQAEDDDNLFAGTPAEHSRGKKSKRSKKAKAEADVYSPYVDILRLLSFLLLASCALSYLQSNGESFFWGQKNKPWYLRPSYWRSKWNGPVYLTPEELLQYDGSDPEKPIYLAINHTIFDVSANPRIYGPGGSYNVFAGRDASRGFVTGCFMEDRTPDMRGVEAMFLPLDDPEIDRHWSYDDMRRLQEEELAAARAKVHDALKHWVDFFSKSDKYGAVGKVRRDPDWLEKEPKKKLCEQAQKGRVPRKLPGQEGQN
;
A
#
# COMPACT_ATOMS: atom_id res chain seq x y z
N MET A 1 -54.76 -0.74 24.73
CA MET A 1 -55.24 0.45 24.03
C MET A 1 -54.15 0.85 23.08
N ALA A 2 -54.45 0.65 21.86
CA ALA A 2 -54.18 1.05 20.50
C ALA A 2 -52.71 0.82 20.10
N ASP A 3 -52.32 -0.12 19.34
CA ASP A 3 -52.65 -0.59 17.98
C ASP A 3 -52.50 0.49 16.92
N GLU A 4 -51.42 0.39 16.14
CA GLU A 4 -51.38 0.88 14.79
C GLU A 4 -50.32 0.15 13.95
N SER A 5 -50.81 -0.59 12.94
CA SER A 5 -50.10 -1.44 12.00
C SER A 5 -49.51 -0.66 10.82
N PRO A 6 -48.56 -1.21 10.09
CA PRO A 6 -47.89 -0.53 8.97
C PRO A 6 -48.67 -0.58 7.67
N SER A 7 -48.65 0.51 6.91
CA SER A 7 -49.33 0.73 5.63
C SER A 7 -48.66 -0.05 4.49
N VAL A 8 -49.49 -0.80 3.79
CA VAL A 8 -49.19 -1.57 2.58
C VAL A 8 -49.17 -0.65 1.34
N ARG A 9 -48.09 -0.67 0.59
CA ARG A 9 -47.94 0.03 -0.69
C ARG A 9 -48.50 -0.83 -1.83
N GLN A 10 -49.58 -0.37 -2.44
CA GLN A 10 -50.31 -1.01 -3.56
C GLN A 10 -49.49 -1.01 -4.86
N ARG A 11 -49.49 -2.15 -5.57
CA ARG A 11 -49.00 -2.33 -6.93
C ARG A 11 -50.11 -1.97 -7.92
N LYS A 12 -49.75 -1.24 -8.98
CA LYS A 12 -50.64 -0.99 -10.13
C LYS A 12 -50.66 -2.19 -11.09
N PRO A 13 -51.81 -2.48 -11.72
CA PRO A 13 -51.95 -3.64 -12.62
C PRO A 13 -51.48 -3.38 -14.04
N VAL A 14 -51.03 -4.45 -14.69
CA VAL A 14 -50.64 -4.59 -16.08
C VAL A 14 -51.91 -4.68 -16.92
N GLN A 15 -52.02 -3.88 -17.98
CA GLN A 15 -53.07 -4.00 -19.01
C GLN A 15 -52.61 -5.01 -20.07
N GLN A 16 -53.47 -6.02 -20.28
CA GLN A 16 -53.51 -6.93 -21.44
C GLN A 16 -54.20 -6.21 -22.56
N ALA A 17 -53.70 -6.33 -23.78
CA ALA A 17 -54.43 -6.02 -25.01
C ALA A 17 -54.88 -7.33 -25.67
N GLU A 18 -56.14 -7.39 -25.93
CA GLU A 18 -56.83 -8.52 -26.51
C GLU A 18 -56.71 -8.50 -28.06
N ASP A 19 -56.73 -9.70 -28.59
CA ASP A 19 -56.86 -10.04 -30.04
C ASP A 19 -58.19 -9.71 -30.54
N ASP A 20 -58.31 -9.31 -31.82
CA ASP A 20 -59.53 -9.47 -32.58
C ASP A 20 -59.22 -9.94 -34.00
N ASP A 21 -59.75 -11.14 -34.28
CA ASP A 21 -59.89 -11.80 -35.56
C ASP A 21 -60.94 -11.06 -36.41
N ASN A 22 -60.67 -10.93 -37.69
CA ASN A 22 -61.83 -10.95 -38.66
C ASN A 22 -61.42 -11.60 -39.98
N LEU A 23 -62.13 -12.67 -40.21
CA LEU A 23 -62.26 -13.48 -41.43
C LEU A 23 -63.27 -12.85 -42.42
N PHE A 24 -63.01 -12.86 -43.67
CA PHE A 24 -63.91 -13.39 -44.76
C PHE A 24 -63.58 -12.81 -46.15
N ALA A 25 -63.18 -13.69 -47.02
CA ALA A 25 -63.68 -14.07 -48.38
C ALA A 25 -63.85 -13.04 -49.50
N GLY A 26 -63.33 -13.43 -50.68
CA GLY A 26 -63.84 -13.04 -51.93
C GLY A 26 -62.85 -12.82 -53.07
N THR A 27 -62.62 -13.85 -53.90
CA THR A 27 -62.11 -13.76 -55.30
C THR A 27 -63.19 -13.33 -56.29
N PRO A 28 -62.97 -13.06 -57.62
CA PRO A 28 -61.78 -13.30 -58.46
C PRO A 28 -61.42 -12.19 -59.49
N ALA A 29 -60.28 -12.38 -60.14
CA ALA A 29 -59.87 -12.10 -61.52
C ALA A 29 -60.02 -10.71 -62.16
N GLU A 30 -58.94 -10.11 -62.64
CA GLU A 30 -58.66 -9.99 -64.05
C GLU A 30 -57.24 -9.43 -64.37
N HIS A 31 -56.75 -9.86 -65.52
CA HIS A 31 -55.53 -9.55 -66.21
C HIS A 31 -55.24 -8.05 -66.37
N SER A 32 -54.00 -7.63 -66.11
CA SER A 32 -53.32 -6.72 -67.03
C SER A 32 -51.80 -6.78 -66.92
N ARG A 33 -51.22 -6.93 -68.09
CA ARG A 33 -49.73 -6.85 -68.37
C ARG A 33 -49.19 -5.53 -67.92
N GLY A 34 -48.03 -5.57 -67.27
CA GLY A 34 -47.25 -4.33 -67.14
C GLY A 34 -45.99 -4.36 -66.34
N LYS A 35 -44.89 -4.47 -67.04
CA LYS A 35 -43.54 -3.97 -66.71
C LYS A 35 -42.85 -4.53 -65.48
N LYS A 36 -41.86 -5.42 -65.76
CA LYS A 36 -40.77 -5.77 -64.91
C LYS A 36 -40.00 -4.49 -64.44
N SER A 37 -40.30 -4.00 -63.27
CA SER A 37 -39.44 -3.07 -62.57
C SER A 37 -38.35 -3.88 -61.91
N LYS A 38 -37.11 -3.75 -62.39
CA LYS A 38 -35.89 -4.22 -61.73
C LYS A 38 -35.74 -3.45 -60.43
N ARG A 39 -36.24 -4.00 -59.33
CA ARG A 39 -35.96 -3.53 -58.00
C ARG A 39 -34.53 -3.91 -57.70
N SER A 40 -33.58 -3.01 -57.96
CA SER A 40 -32.22 -3.10 -57.52
C SER A 40 -32.23 -3.23 -56.00
N LYS A 41 -31.88 -4.40 -55.51
CA LYS A 41 -31.52 -4.58 -54.10
C LYS A 41 -30.24 -3.74 -53.90
N LYS A 42 -30.42 -2.51 -53.49
CA LYS A 42 -29.37 -1.71 -52.91
C LYS A 42 -29.03 -2.41 -51.59
N ALA A 43 -28.11 -3.34 -51.62
CA ALA A 43 -27.43 -3.80 -50.43
C ALA A 43 -26.84 -2.55 -49.79
N LYS A 44 -27.41 -2.15 -48.67
CA LYS A 44 -26.86 -1.14 -47.81
C LYS A 44 -25.57 -1.78 -47.26
N ALA A 45 -24.44 -1.57 -47.93
CA ALA A 45 -23.18 -1.82 -47.34
C ALA A 45 -23.14 -0.89 -46.12
N GLU A 46 -23.26 -1.45 -44.93
CA GLU A 46 -22.82 -0.80 -43.71
C GLU A 46 -21.33 -0.52 -43.96
N ALA A 47 -21.02 0.72 -44.24
CA ALA A 47 -19.66 1.20 -44.22
C ALA A 47 -19.25 1.07 -42.76
N ASP A 48 -18.56 -0.03 -42.43
CA ASP A 48 -17.80 -0.10 -41.23
C ASP A 48 -16.92 1.16 -41.19
N VAL A 49 -17.20 2.03 -40.21
CA VAL A 49 -16.40 3.22 -40.01
C VAL A 49 -15.05 2.73 -39.58
N TYR A 50 -14.18 2.48 -40.55
CA TYR A 50 -12.82 2.04 -40.36
C TYR A 50 -12.09 3.18 -39.65
N SER A 51 -11.93 3.05 -38.34
CA SER A 51 -11.17 4.00 -37.54
C SER A 51 -9.71 3.51 -37.51
N PRO A 52 -8.79 4.18 -38.19
CA PRO A 52 -7.38 3.79 -38.19
C PRO A 52 -6.79 3.75 -36.78
N TYR A 53 -7.34 4.52 -35.88
CA TYR A 53 -6.93 4.54 -34.47
C TYR A 53 -7.22 3.23 -33.73
N VAL A 54 -8.33 2.57 -34.05
CA VAL A 54 -8.69 1.28 -33.44
C VAL A 54 -7.75 0.18 -33.93
N ASP A 55 -7.33 0.19 -35.19
CA ASP A 55 -6.40 -0.80 -35.70
C ASP A 55 -4.97 -0.56 -35.23
N ILE A 56 -4.54 0.69 -35.10
CA ILE A 56 -3.28 1.03 -34.43
C ILE A 56 -3.30 0.54 -32.99
N LEU A 57 -4.40 0.75 -32.27
CA LEU A 57 -4.55 0.28 -30.89
C LEU A 57 -4.49 -1.26 -30.80
N ARG A 58 -5.17 -1.97 -31.73
CA ARG A 58 -5.11 -3.43 -31.84
C ARG A 58 -3.70 -3.92 -32.11
N LEU A 59 -2.99 -3.28 -33.05
CA LEU A 59 -1.60 -3.62 -33.36
C LEU A 59 -0.68 -3.41 -32.15
N LEU A 60 -0.79 -2.26 -31.48
CA LEU A 60 0.01 -1.96 -30.30
C LEU A 60 -0.28 -2.94 -29.15
N SER A 61 -1.53 -3.27 -28.91
CA SER A 61 -1.91 -4.25 -27.87
C SER A 61 -1.39 -5.64 -28.21
N PHE A 62 -1.46 -6.06 -29.47
CA PHE A 62 -0.91 -7.34 -29.95
C PHE A 62 0.61 -7.38 -29.77
N LEU A 63 1.34 -6.35 -30.17
CA LEU A 63 2.79 -6.27 -30.01
C LEU A 63 3.21 -6.30 -28.53
N LEU A 64 2.46 -5.63 -27.67
CA LEU A 64 2.69 -5.63 -26.23
C LEU A 64 2.49 -7.04 -25.65
N LEU A 65 1.37 -7.70 -25.98
CA LEU A 65 1.11 -9.06 -25.53
C LEU A 65 2.12 -10.07 -26.07
N ALA A 66 2.51 -9.95 -27.34
CA ALA A 66 3.55 -10.79 -27.94
C ALA A 66 4.91 -10.57 -27.25
N SER A 67 5.28 -9.33 -26.93
CA SER A 67 6.49 -9.02 -26.18
C SER A 67 6.47 -9.62 -24.77
N CYS A 68 5.34 -9.53 -24.06
CA CYS A 68 5.18 -10.15 -22.75
C CYS A 68 5.27 -11.69 -22.81
N ALA A 69 4.65 -12.30 -23.84
CA ALA A 69 4.72 -13.75 -24.05
C ALA A 69 6.15 -14.22 -24.34
N LEU A 70 6.87 -13.51 -25.22
CA LEU A 70 8.28 -13.80 -25.50
C LEU A 70 9.15 -13.67 -24.26
N SER A 71 8.97 -12.62 -23.48
CA SER A 71 9.68 -12.43 -22.22
C SER A 71 9.42 -13.58 -21.24
N TYR A 72 8.17 -14.03 -21.12
CA TYR A 72 7.79 -15.15 -20.27
C TYR A 72 8.44 -16.46 -20.71
N LEU A 73 8.44 -16.76 -22.01
CA LEU A 73 9.09 -17.94 -22.58
C LEU A 73 10.61 -17.92 -22.39
N GLN A 74 11.24 -16.76 -22.62
CA GLN A 74 12.71 -16.65 -22.51
C GLN A 74 13.19 -16.66 -21.06
N SER A 75 12.34 -16.24 -20.10
CA SER A 75 12.65 -16.25 -18.66
C SER A 75 12.27 -17.55 -17.95
N ASN A 76 11.93 -18.63 -18.67
CA ASN A 76 11.39 -19.88 -18.08
C ASN A 76 10.21 -19.64 -17.14
N GLY A 77 9.33 -18.69 -17.45
CA GLY A 77 8.17 -18.38 -16.62
C GLY A 77 8.41 -17.39 -15.48
N GLU A 78 9.61 -16.83 -15.35
CA GLU A 78 9.93 -15.94 -14.22
C GLU A 78 9.52 -14.48 -14.44
N SER A 79 9.44 -14.00 -15.68
CA SER A 79 9.19 -12.57 -15.95
C SER A 79 8.41 -12.31 -17.23
N PHE A 80 7.37 -11.47 -17.14
CA PHE A 80 6.67 -10.91 -18.30
C PHE A 80 7.33 -9.66 -18.89
N PHE A 81 8.37 -9.12 -18.26
CA PHE A 81 8.97 -7.81 -18.57
C PHE A 81 10.49 -7.88 -18.75
N TRP A 82 10.98 -8.84 -19.56
CA TRP A 82 12.39 -8.96 -19.96
C TRP A 82 13.40 -8.92 -18.80
N GLY A 83 13.03 -9.52 -17.64
CA GLY A 83 13.90 -9.59 -16.47
C GLY A 83 14.14 -8.25 -15.77
N GLN A 84 13.39 -7.21 -16.11
CA GLN A 84 13.48 -5.94 -15.40
C GLN A 84 13.11 -6.13 -13.93
N LYS A 85 14.12 -6.04 -13.05
CA LYS A 85 13.95 -6.21 -11.60
C LYS A 85 13.15 -5.06 -10.98
N ASN A 86 13.14 -3.91 -11.63
CA ASN A 86 12.46 -2.70 -11.14
C ASN A 86 11.14 -2.50 -11.89
N LYS A 87 10.08 -3.19 -11.45
CA LYS A 87 8.73 -2.91 -11.97
C LYS A 87 8.30 -1.51 -11.54
N PRO A 88 7.83 -0.67 -12.49
CA PRO A 88 7.22 0.61 -12.12
C PRO A 88 6.16 0.43 -11.04
N TRP A 89 6.05 1.41 -10.14
CA TRP A 89 5.15 1.34 -8.99
C TRP A 89 3.68 1.03 -9.36
N TYR A 90 3.23 1.50 -10.53
CA TYR A 90 1.87 1.27 -11.06
C TYR A 90 1.64 -0.16 -11.59
N LEU A 91 2.68 -0.97 -11.78
CA LEU A 91 2.57 -2.38 -12.16
C LEU A 91 2.63 -3.34 -10.96
N ARG A 92 2.69 -2.82 -9.74
CA ARG A 92 2.72 -3.64 -8.53
C ARG A 92 1.30 -4.05 -8.11
N PRO A 93 1.07 -5.35 -7.86
CA PRO A 93 -0.25 -5.80 -7.38
C PRO A 93 -0.68 -5.14 -6.06
N SER A 94 0.28 -4.86 -5.15
CA SER A 94 0.02 -4.18 -3.88
C SER A 94 -0.53 -2.76 -4.08
N TYR A 95 -0.01 -2.02 -5.05
CA TYR A 95 -0.52 -0.69 -5.39
C TYR A 95 -2.00 -0.74 -5.82
N TRP A 96 -2.35 -1.66 -6.72
CA TRP A 96 -3.72 -1.80 -7.20
C TRP A 96 -4.66 -2.34 -6.12
N ARG A 97 -4.19 -3.29 -5.30
CA ARG A 97 -4.97 -3.81 -4.16
C ARG A 97 -5.31 -2.70 -3.17
N SER A 98 -4.35 -1.85 -2.81
CA SER A 98 -4.60 -0.70 -1.92
C SER A 98 -5.52 0.36 -2.55
N LYS A 99 -5.47 0.52 -3.89
CA LYS A 99 -6.36 1.43 -4.62
C LYS A 99 -7.80 0.90 -4.69
N TRP A 100 -7.98 -0.40 -4.90
CA TRP A 100 -9.31 -1.01 -5.00
C TRP A 100 -9.99 -1.21 -3.65
N ASN A 101 -9.24 -1.67 -2.66
CA ASN A 101 -9.76 -1.95 -1.32
C ASN A 101 -9.66 -0.73 -0.39
N GLY A 102 -9.04 0.37 -0.85
CA GLY A 102 -8.69 1.49 -0.01
C GLY A 102 -7.56 1.18 0.98
N PRO A 103 -7.13 2.18 1.77
CA PRO A 103 -6.09 1.99 2.79
C PRO A 103 -6.63 1.11 3.93
N VAL A 104 -5.80 0.18 4.38
CA VAL A 104 -6.09 -0.69 5.51
C VAL A 104 -5.82 0.07 6.82
N TYR A 105 -6.76 -0.02 7.77
CA TYR A 105 -6.60 0.56 9.12
C TYR A 105 -6.74 -0.57 10.13
N LEU A 106 -5.62 -0.98 10.74
CA LEU A 106 -5.57 -2.09 11.67
C LEU A 106 -5.20 -1.61 13.07
N THR A 107 -5.76 -2.23 14.09
CA THR A 107 -5.24 -2.10 15.45
C THR A 107 -3.94 -2.93 15.58
N PRO A 108 -3.14 -2.73 16.64
CA PRO A 108 -1.95 -3.56 16.87
C PRO A 108 -2.27 -5.06 16.95
N GLU A 109 -3.42 -5.41 17.54
CA GLU A 109 -3.88 -6.79 17.71
C GLU A 109 -4.30 -7.42 16.37
N GLU A 110 -4.97 -6.64 15.52
CA GLU A 110 -5.33 -7.06 14.16
C GLU A 110 -4.10 -7.22 13.29
N LEU A 111 -3.11 -6.32 13.43
CA LEU A 111 -1.86 -6.38 12.66
C LEU A 111 -1.07 -7.66 12.97
N LEU A 112 -1.11 -8.18 14.20
CA LEU A 112 -0.45 -9.44 14.58
C LEU A 112 -0.88 -10.64 13.73
N GLN A 113 -2.08 -10.62 13.15
CA GLN A 113 -2.57 -11.70 12.30
C GLN A 113 -1.89 -11.73 10.91
N TYR A 114 -1.03 -10.76 10.61
CA TYR A 114 -0.32 -10.61 9.33
C TYR A 114 1.18 -10.87 9.48
N ASP A 115 1.56 -11.78 10.38
CA ASP A 115 2.95 -12.15 10.68
C ASP A 115 3.54 -13.21 9.73
N GLY A 116 2.73 -13.67 8.76
CA GLY A 116 3.11 -14.68 7.78
C GLY A 116 2.86 -16.12 8.23
N SER A 117 2.30 -16.36 9.41
CA SER A 117 1.90 -17.70 9.86
C SER A 117 0.73 -18.26 9.05
N ASP A 118 -0.16 -17.40 8.55
CA ASP A 118 -1.26 -17.77 7.68
C ASP A 118 -0.87 -17.53 6.21
N PRO A 119 -0.73 -18.60 5.39
CA PRO A 119 -0.34 -18.47 3.99
C PRO A 119 -1.37 -17.76 3.11
N GLU A 120 -2.63 -17.67 3.54
CA GLU A 120 -3.69 -16.96 2.80
C GLU A 120 -3.68 -15.45 3.05
N LYS A 121 -2.96 -14.99 4.08
CA LYS A 121 -2.84 -13.58 4.41
C LYS A 121 -1.53 -13.01 3.92
N PRO A 122 -1.51 -11.71 3.53
CA PRO A 122 -0.25 -11.03 3.25
C PRO A 122 0.58 -10.86 4.52
N ILE A 123 1.88 -10.66 4.35
CA ILE A 123 2.81 -10.35 5.44
C ILE A 123 2.93 -8.83 5.54
N TYR A 124 2.56 -8.28 6.69
CA TYR A 124 2.64 -6.86 6.96
C TYR A 124 3.65 -6.56 8.06
N LEU A 125 4.30 -5.41 7.96
CA LEU A 125 5.00 -4.77 9.06
C LEU A 125 4.63 -3.29 9.08
N ALA A 126 4.81 -2.62 10.21
CA ALA A 126 4.60 -1.19 10.27
C ALA A 126 5.83 -0.45 10.78
N ILE A 127 6.02 0.77 10.27
CA ILE A 127 7.04 1.73 10.70
C ILE A 127 6.38 3.11 10.72
N ASN A 128 6.51 3.82 11.82
CA ASN A 128 5.87 5.12 12.04
C ASN A 128 4.38 5.06 11.72
N HIS A 129 3.70 4.06 12.27
CA HIS A 129 2.29 3.75 12.07
C HIS A 129 1.88 3.46 10.60
N THR A 130 2.81 3.46 9.65
CA THR A 130 2.53 3.13 8.25
C THR A 130 2.73 1.63 8.04
N ILE A 131 1.69 0.96 7.54
CA ILE A 131 1.71 -0.48 7.26
C ILE A 131 2.27 -0.70 5.85
N PHE A 132 3.27 -1.56 5.74
CA PHE A 132 3.90 -1.98 4.50
C PHE A 132 3.64 -3.45 4.21
N ASP A 133 3.29 -3.76 2.96
CA ASP A 133 3.18 -5.13 2.47
C ASP A 133 4.58 -5.63 2.08
N VAL A 134 5.08 -6.62 2.81
CA VAL A 134 6.40 -7.24 2.60
C VAL A 134 6.28 -8.68 2.08
N SER A 135 5.09 -9.09 1.63
CA SER A 135 4.81 -10.44 1.10
C SER A 135 5.70 -10.81 -0.10
N ALA A 136 6.29 -9.84 -0.77
CA ALA A 136 7.23 -10.10 -1.87
C ALA A 136 8.53 -10.83 -1.44
N ASN A 137 8.85 -10.80 -0.13
CA ASN A 137 10.04 -11.48 0.41
C ASN A 137 9.70 -12.37 1.62
N PRO A 138 8.96 -13.45 1.42
CA PRO A 138 8.55 -14.35 2.51
C PRO A 138 9.74 -15.07 3.17
N ARG A 139 10.87 -15.21 2.45
CA ARG A 139 12.11 -15.78 3.03
C ARG A 139 12.75 -14.87 4.08
N ILE A 140 12.47 -13.57 4.05
CA ILE A 140 13.04 -12.58 4.98
C ILE A 140 12.05 -12.30 6.10
N TYR A 141 10.78 -12.05 5.77
CA TYR A 141 9.76 -11.60 6.73
C TYR A 141 8.78 -12.70 7.15
N GLY A 142 8.71 -13.82 6.41
CA GLY A 142 7.86 -14.96 6.77
C GLY A 142 8.45 -15.81 7.89
N PRO A 143 7.72 -16.86 8.33
CA PRO A 143 8.16 -17.76 9.37
C PRO A 143 9.55 -18.37 9.08
N GLY A 144 10.46 -18.27 10.07
CA GLY A 144 11.85 -18.71 9.93
C GLY A 144 12.77 -17.71 9.21
N GLY A 145 12.26 -16.58 8.71
CA GLY A 145 13.07 -15.51 8.13
C GLY A 145 13.76 -14.66 9.19
N SER A 146 14.89 -14.04 8.82
CA SER A 146 15.72 -13.24 9.73
C SER A 146 15.01 -11.98 10.27
N TYR A 147 14.04 -11.46 9.56
CA TYR A 147 13.24 -10.28 9.96
C TYR A 147 11.75 -10.63 10.21
N ASN A 148 11.42 -11.89 10.39
CA ASN A 148 10.05 -12.30 10.80
C ASN A 148 9.64 -11.65 12.13
N VAL A 149 10.61 -11.34 12.99
CA VAL A 149 10.42 -10.63 14.26
C VAL A 149 9.67 -9.29 14.13
N PHE A 150 9.67 -8.68 12.96
CA PHE A 150 8.98 -7.42 12.66
C PHE A 150 7.61 -7.63 12.01
N ALA A 151 7.36 -8.82 11.45
CA ALA A 151 6.09 -9.12 10.81
C ALA A 151 4.94 -9.07 11.82
N GLY A 152 3.81 -8.52 11.40
CA GLY A 152 2.65 -8.34 12.24
C GLY A 152 2.79 -7.27 13.34
N ARG A 153 3.81 -6.37 13.26
CA ARG A 153 4.08 -5.40 14.33
C ARG A 153 4.49 -4.04 13.78
N ASP A 154 4.28 -3.01 14.60
CA ASP A 154 4.94 -1.72 14.42
C ASP A 154 6.25 -1.73 15.21
N ALA A 155 7.34 -1.87 14.48
CA ALA A 155 8.68 -2.03 15.04
C ALA A 155 9.56 -0.78 14.88
N SER A 156 8.94 0.40 14.80
CA SER A 156 9.62 1.69 14.58
C SER A 156 10.84 1.88 15.45
N ARG A 157 10.72 1.59 16.74
CA ARG A 157 11.80 1.71 17.71
C ARG A 157 12.98 0.79 17.36
N GLY A 158 12.72 -0.48 17.07
CA GLY A 158 13.73 -1.47 16.73
C GLY A 158 14.52 -1.11 15.47
N PHE A 159 13.86 -0.52 14.48
CA PHE A 159 14.52 -0.05 13.27
C PHE A 159 15.51 1.11 13.53
N VAL A 160 15.25 1.94 14.53
CA VAL A 160 16.12 3.05 14.89
C VAL A 160 17.24 2.61 15.86
N THR A 161 16.90 1.80 16.86
CA THR A 161 17.85 1.38 17.90
C THR A 161 18.75 0.22 17.48
N GLY A 162 18.35 -0.54 16.44
CA GLY A 162 19.00 -1.80 16.05
C GLY A 162 18.70 -2.98 17.00
N CYS A 163 17.90 -2.79 18.04
CA CYS A 163 17.55 -3.81 19.04
C CYS A 163 16.30 -4.57 18.64
N PHE A 164 16.41 -5.44 17.65
CA PHE A 164 15.31 -6.05 16.93
C PHE A 164 14.41 -6.95 17.79
N MET A 165 14.97 -7.63 18.78
CA MET A 165 14.20 -8.52 19.64
C MET A 165 13.49 -7.79 20.78
N GLU A 166 14.08 -6.72 21.26
CA GLU A 166 13.64 -6.01 22.45
C GLU A 166 12.68 -4.87 22.13
N ASP A 167 12.93 -4.16 21.02
CA ASP A 167 12.29 -2.91 20.66
C ASP A 167 11.23 -3.04 19.56
N ARG A 168 10.37 -4.09 19.65
CA ARG A 168 9.25 -4.34 18.73
C ARG A 168 8.03 -3.49 19.05
N THR A 169 8.20 -2.18 19.12
CA THR A 169 7.18 -1.21 19.51
C THR A 169 7.38 0.11 18.75
N PRO A 170 6.34 0.90 18.55
CA PRO A 170 6.46 2.26 18.00
C PRO A 170 6.84 3.31 19.04
N ASP A 171 6.98 2.96 20.33
CA ASP A 171 7.32 3.91 21.40
C ASP A 171 8.74 4.43 21.24
N MET A 172 8.86 5.65 20.74
CA MET A 172 10.14 6.32 20.52
C MET A 172 10.65 7.11 21.73
N ARG A 173 9.92 7.11 22.86
CA ARG A 173 10.34 7.85 24.08
C ARG A 173 11.66 7.32 24.61
N GLY A 174 12.64 8.21 24.77
CA GLY A 174 13.96 7.89 25.32
C GLY A 174 14.95 7.32 24.30
N VAL A 175 14.55 7.17 23.00
CA VAL A 175 15.47 6.72 21.93
C VAL A 175 16.54 7.77 21.66
N GLU A 176 16.22 9.05 21.86
CA GLU A 176 17.19 10.15 21.72
C GLU A 176 18.44 9.95 22.58
N ALA A 177 18.34 9.23 23.69
CA ALA A 177 19.47 8.95 24.55
C ALA A 177 20.62 8.19 23.87
N MET A 178 20.34 7.42 22.79
CA MET A 178 21.39 6.72 22.04
C MET A 178 22.36 7.68 21.30
N PHE A 179 21.90 8.90 21.03
CA PHE A 179 22.67 9.93 20.34
C PHE A 179 23.23 11.00 21.28
N LEU A 180 22.90 10.93 22.56
CA LEU A 180 23.46 11.83 23.57
C LEU A 180 24.78 11.30 24.04
N PRO A 181 25.76 12.18 24.34
CA PRO A 181 27.02 11.77 24.97
C PRO A 181 26.77 11.15 26.35
N LEU A 182 27.75 10.41 26.83
CA LEU A 182 27.80 9.99 28.23
C LEU A 182 28.23 11.17 29.08
N ASP A 183 27.56 11.35 30.21
CA ASP A 183 27.96 12.30 31.23
C ASP A 183 29.24 11.78 31.88
N ASP A 184 30.32 12.58 31.88
CA ASP A 184 31.60 12.31 32.50
C ASP A 184 31.98 13.50 33.39
N PRO A 185 31.94 13.35 34.71
CA PRO A 185 32.26 14.44 35.64
C PRO A 185 33.62 15.07 35.44
N GLU A 186 34.62 14.31 34.97
CA GLU A 186 35.97 14.80 34.69
C GLU A 186 36.01 15.72 33.48
N ILE A 187 35.19 15.41 32.47
CA ILE A 187 35.10 16.19 31.25
C ILE A 187 34.12 17.36 31.45
N ASP A 188 32.95 17.08 32.05
CA ASP A 188 31.83 18.02 32.16
C ASP A 188 32.18 19.22 33.07
N ARG A 189 33.10 19.09 34.00
CA ARG A 189 33.61 20.21 34.85
C ARG A 189 34.26 21.36 34.08
N HIS A 190 34.61 21.17 32.81
CA HIS A 190 35.21 22.22 31.99
C HIS A 190 34.21 23.25 31.45
N TRP A 191 32.92 23.05 31.63
CA TRP A 191 31.88 24.01 31.29
C TRP A 191 31.34 24.70 32.53
N SER A 192 30.94 25.97 32.37
CA SER A 192 30.10 26.62 33.40
C SER A 192 28.72 25.97 33.44
N TYR A 193 28.00 26.18 34.54
CA TYR A 193 26.63 25.63 34.67
C TYR A 193 25.70 26.09 33.54
N ASP A 194 25.76 27.37 33.15
CA ASP A 194 24.90 27.92 32.11
C ASP A 194 25.31 27.43 30.71
N ASP A 195 26.63 27.28 30.47
CA ASP A 195 27.11 26.73 29.19
C ASP A 195 26.75 25.25 29.07
N MET A 196 26.89 24.45 30.12
CA MET A 196 26.48 23.06 30.12
C MET A 196 25.01 22.88 29.85
N ARG A 197 24.17 23.70 30.46
CA ARG A 197 22.72 23.66 30.21
C ARG A 197 22.39 23.94 28.75
N ARG A 198 22.99 24.99 28.15
CA ARG A 198 22.80 25.29 26.71
C ARG A 198 23.28 24.16 25.83
N LEU A 199 24.47 23.61 26.13
CA LEU A 199 25.04 22.47 25.42
C LEU A 199 24.08 21.25 25.43
N GLN A 200 23.58 20.91 26.62
CA GLN A 200 22.61 19.80 26.76
C GLN A 200 21.31 20.03 25.99
N GLU A 201 20.79 21.27 25.93
CA GLU A 201 19.61 21.61 25.12
C GLU A 201 19.91 21.43 23.62
N GLU A 202 21.07 21.87 23.13
CA GLU A 202 21.53 21.68 21.75
C GLU A 202 21.75 20.22 21.40
N GLU A 203 22.42 19.45 22.28
CA GLU A 203 22.64 18.01 22.13
C GLU A 203 21.31 17.27 22.05
N LEU A 204 20.36 17.61 22.91
CA LEU A 204 19.04 16.98 22.90
C LEU A 204 18.25 17.30 21.62
N ALA A 205 18.33 18.55 21.15
CA ALA A 205 17.70 18.93 19.89
C ALA A 205 18.32 18.18 18.71
N ALA A 206 19.64 18.10 18.65
CA ALA A 206 20.38 17.34 17.65
C ALA A 206 20.08 15.82 17.71
N ALA A 207 20.02 15.26 18.91
CA ALA A 207 19.66 13.86 19.12
C ALA A 207 18.24 13.54 18.63
N ARG A 208 17.26 14.39 18.90
CA ARG A 208 15.89 14.27 18.40
C ARG A 208 15.82 14.35 16.87
N ALA A 209 16.60 15.25 16.26
CA ALA A 209 16.69 15.34 14.79
C ALA A 209 17.26 14.02 14.22
N LYS A 210 18.32 13.47 14.79
CA LYS A 210 18.89 12.18 14.36
C LYS A 210 17.88 11.02 14.49
N VAL A 211 17.09 10.97 15.55
CA VAL A 211 16.02 9.96 15.71
C VAL A 211 14.97 10.12 14.60
N HIS A 212 14.55 11.35 14.34
CA HIS A 212 13.59 11.65 13.26
C HIS A 212 14.14 11.23 11.89
N ASP A 213 15.39 11.57 11.59
CA ASP A 213 16.02 11.25 10.30
C ASP A 213 16.22 9.75 10.13
N ALA A 214 16.62 9.04 11.20
CA ALA A 214 16.73 7.58 11.17
C ALA A 214 15.37 6.91 10.92
N LEU A 215 14.32 7.37 11.60
CA LEU A 215 12.97 6.85 11.38
C LEU A 215 12.47 7.16 9.96
N LYS A 216 12.69 8.40 9.49
CA LYS A 216 12.36 8.83 8.13
C LYS A 216 13.10 8.00 7.09
N HIS A 217 14.37 7.70 7.30
CA HIS A 217 15.17 6.83 6.40
C HIS A 217 14.47 5.49 6.18
N TRP A 218 13.99 4.83 7.22
CA TRP A 218 13.32 3.54 7.11
C TRP A 218 11.95 3.66 6.43
N VAL A 219 11.16 4.67 6.77
CA VAL A 219 9.88 4.94 6.08
C VAL A 219 10.12 5.17 4.59
N ASP A 220 11.12 5.96 4.24
CA ASP A 220 11.50 6.24 2.85
C ASP A 220 11.98 4.96 2.13
N PHE A 221 12.80 4.15 2.81
CA PHE A 221 13.28 2.86 2.27
C PHE A 221 12.13 1.95 1.86
N PHE A 222 11.15 1.74 2.74
CA PHE A 222 10.01 0.89 2.44
C PHE A 222 9.06 1.54 1.42
N SER A 223 8.83 2.84 1.51
CA SER A 223 7.92 3.56 0.60
C SER A 223 8.44 3.62 -0.83
N LYS A 224 9.76 3.78 -1.00
CA LYS A 224 10.41 3.88 -2.31
C LYS A 224 10.82 2.52 -2.88
N SER A 225 10.68 1.45 -2.09
CA SER A 225 11.05 0.10 -2.51
C SER A 225 10.20 -0.39 -3.66
N ASP A 226 10.84 -1.03 -4.65
CA ASP A 226 10.13 -1.69 -5.75
C ASP A 226 9.38 -2.96 -5.33
N LYS A 227 9.70 -3.50 -4.16
CA LYS A 227 9.15 -4.76 -3.65
C LYS A 227 8.07 -4.57 -2.62
N TYR A 228 8.10 -3.44 -1.91
CA TYR A 228 7.20 -3.14 -0.80
C TYR A 228 6.29 -1.97 -1.14
N GLY A 229 5.14 -1.90 -0.52
CA GLY A 229 4.20 -0.81 -0.73
C GLY A 229 3.47 -0.46 0.54
N ALA A 230 3.28 0.83 0.79
CA ALA A 230 2.40 1.28 1.85
C ALA A 230 0.96 0.88 1.52
N VAL A 231 0.29 0.18 2.45
CA VAL A 231 -1.08 -0.33 2.27
C VAL A 231 -2.06 0.26 3.26
N GLY A 232 -1.59 0.92 4.31
CA GLY A 232 -2.47 1.51 5.31
C GLY A 232 -1.75 2.07 6.52
N LYS A 233 -2.49 2.18 7.63
CA LYS A 233 -1.96 2.72 8.89
C LYS A 233 -2.43 1.91 10.09
N VAL A 234 -1.59 1.86 11.12
CA VAL A 234 -1.96 1.32 12.44
C VAL A 234 -2.77 2.37 13.19
N ARG A 235 -3.96 1.97 13.67
CA ARG A 235 -4.79 2.79 14.57
C ARG A 235 -4.44 2.45 16.01
N ARG A 236 -4.25 3.49 16.81
CA ARG A 236 -4.06 3.40 18.26
C ARG A 236 -4.92 4.44 18.95
N ASP A 237 -5.24 4.19 20.19
CA ASP A 237 -5.86 5.20 21.04
C ASP A 237 -4.93 6.40 21.19
N PRO A 238 -5.43 7.64 21.25
CA PRO A 238 -4.56 8.82 21.38
C PRO A 238 -3.68 8.79 22.62
N ASP A 239 -4.14 8.17 23.70
CA ASP A 239 -3.53 8.07 25.03
C ASP A 239 -2.71 6.78 25.24
N TRP A 240 -2.45 5.98 24.18
CA TRP A 240 -1.78 4.70 24.30
C TRP A 240 -0.37 4.81 24.94
N LEU A 241 0.34 5.92 24.69
CA LEU A 241 1.66 6.16 25.28
C LEU A 241 1.61 6.39 26.80
N GLU A 242 0.50 6.95 27.30
CA GLU A 242 0.33 7.18 28.74
C GLU A 242 0.08 5.86 29.49
N LYS A 243 -0.55 4.90 28.81
CA LYS A 243 -0.84 3.56 29.34
C LYS A 243 0.38 2.63 29.34
N GLU A 244 1.37 2.92 28.50
CA GLU A 244 2.55 2.09 28.35
C GLU A 244 3.74 2.61 29.20
N PRO A 245 4.43 1.73 29.94
CA PRO A 245 5.62 2.13 30.68
C PRO A 245 6.73 2.55 29.71
N LYS A 246 7.43 3.65 30.01
CA LYS A 246 8.56 4.10 29.21
C LYS A 246 9.67 3.04 29.18
N LYS A 247 10.02 2.57 28.01
CA LYS A 247 11.09 1.59 27.82
C LYS A 247 12.47 2.21 28.02
N LYS A 248 13.34 1.47 28.67
CA LYS A 248 14.78 1.82 28.75
C LYS A 248 15.43 1.59 27.39
N LEU A 249 16.50 2.31 27.13
CA LEU A 249 17.32 2.06 25.94
C LEU A 249 18.03 0.72 26.11
N CYS A 250 18.03 -0.11 25.05
CA CYS A 250 18.69 -1.41 25.05
C CYS A 250 20.21 -1.27 25.14
N GLU A 251 20.90 -2.30 25.61
CA GLU A 251 22.35 -2.27 25.81
C GLU A 251 23.11 -1.99 24.51
N GLN A 252 22.71 -2.56 23.40
CA GLN A 252 23.38 -2.36 22.12
C GLN A 252 23.37 -0.89 21.69
N ALA A 253 22.24 -0.21 21.84
CA ALA A 253 22.11 1.21 21.52
C ALA A 253 22.87 2.11 22.51
N GLN A 254 23.10 1.64 23.74
CA GLN A 254 23.91 2.36 24.73
C GLN A 254 25.40 2.26 24.43
N LYS A 255 25.89 1.12 23.91
CA LYS A 255 27.33 0.87 23.65
C LYS A 255 27.98 1.84 22.65
N GLY A 256 27.17 2.48 21.80
CA GLY A 256 27.65 3.47 20.84
C GLY A 256 27.89 4.87 21.41
N ARG A 257 27.51 5.12 22.67
CA ARG A 257 27.64 6.43 23.29
C ARG A 257 29.09 6.66 23.78
N VAL A 258 29.54 7.87 23.55
CA VAL A 258 30.89 8.31 23.98
C VAL A 258 30.78 9.54 24.86
N PRO A 259 31.74 9.81 25.76
CA PRO A 259 31.78 11.07 26.51
C PRO A 259 31.88 12.29 25.60
N ARG A 260 31.52 13.46 26.12
CA ARG A 260 31.69 14.75 25.42
C ARG A 260 33.16 14.99 25.09
N LYS A 261 33.41 15.70 24.01
CA LYS A 261 34.75 16.18 23.70
C LYS A 261 35.05 17.41 24.57
N LEU A 262 36.31 17.65 24.94
CA LEU A 262 36.71 18.85 25.67
C LEU A 262 36.43 20.12 24.86
N PRO A 263 36.16 21.26 25.51
CA PRO A 263 35.98 22.54 24.82
C PRO A 263 37.20 22.84 23.92
N GLY A 264 36.92 23.22 22.66
CA GLY A 264 37.97 23.51 21.67
C GLY A 264 38.44 22.30 20.83
N GLN A 265 37.95 21.08 21.10
CA GLN A 265 38.22 19.90 20.27
C GLN A 265 37.06 19.57 19.28
N GLU A 266 36.10 20.45 19.14
CA GLU A 266 34.90 20.32 18.29
C GLU A 266 35.23 20.54 16.82
N GLY A 267 36.12 19.86 16.21
CA GLY A 267 36.45 20.11 14.79
C GLY A 267 37.51 19.19 14.18
N GLN A 268 38.01 18.26 14.93
CA GLN A 268 38.98 17.29 14.40
C GLN A 268 38.29 15.92 14.19
N ASN A 269 37.71 15.77 13.02
CA ASN A 269 37.37 14.47 12.42
C ASN A 269 37.95 14.42 11.03
#